data_b3d6ddbe82e173dc89c9182ae1500970
#
_entry.id   b3d6ddbe82e173dc89c9182ae1500970
#
_cell.length_a   1.000
_cell.length_b   1.000
_cell.length_c   1.000
_cell.angle_alpha   90.00
_cell.angle_beta   90.00
_cell.angle_gamma   90.00
#
_symmetry.space_group_name_H-M   'P 1'
#
loop_
_entity.id
_entity.type
_entity.pdbx_description
1 polymer ?
#
loop_
_entity_poly.entity_id
_entity_poly.type
_entity_poly.pdbx_seq_one_letter_code
_entity_poly.pdbx_strand_id
1 'polypeptide(L)'
;MELLSIPVGRLEENVYFLIDENKETVIFDPGAQAEDIKELIKEEGLKPVAIVLTHAHGDHIGAVDALREEYNIPMYMNELEKVFLHDPELNRSYYSGENITVKPADGYFPKEMGKWKMGSFEPELAQIPGHSPGGTIFIFRENGFVIGGDVMFKGSVGRSDFPYGSHKELMEGIHKYLLPLPAETVIFPGHGEPTTLKDEIATNPFLNGATR
;
A
#
# COMPACT_ATOMS: atom_id res chain seq x y z
N MET A 1 -18.45 2.82 -4.69
CA MET A 1 -17.07 2.86 -4.18
C MET A 1 -16.26 3.67 -5.18
N GLU A 2 -15.52 4.65 -4.71
CA GLU A 2 -14.67 5.54 -5.48
C GLU A 2 -13.23 5.41 -4.96
N LEU A 3 -12.23 5.55 -5.83
CA LEU A 3 -10.83 5.57 -5.44
C LEU A 3 -10.20 6.85 -5.99
N LEU A 4 -9.70 7.71 -5.08
CA LEU A 4 -8.89 8.87 -5.44
C LEU A 4 -7.44 8.60 -5.06
N SER A 5 -6.50 9.29 -5.68
CA SER A 5 -5.09 9.26 -5.29
C SER A 5 -4.40 10.59 -5.53
N ILE A 6 -3.39 10.87 -4.71
CA ILE A 6 -2.45 11.96 -4.91
C ILE A 6 -1.03 11.45 -4.70
N PRO A 7 -0.07 11.85 -5.52
CA PRO A 7 1.34 11.56 -5.26
C PRO A 7 1.85 12.51 -4.16
N VAL A 8 2.64 11.97 -3.23
CA VAL A 8 3.24 12.74 -2.14
C VAL A 8 4.73 12.46 -1.97
N GLY A 9 5.42 13.38 -1.32
CA GLY A 9 6.83 13.25 -1.00
C GLY A 9 7.76 13.27 -2.20
N ARG A 10 9.05 13.08 -1.94
CA ARG A 10 10.12 13.15 -2.96
C ARG A 10 10.12 11.96 -3.92
N LEU A 11 9.54 10.84 -3.50
CA LEU A 11 9.45 9.61 -4.29
C LEU A 11 8.12 9.49 -5.03
N GLU A 12 7.24 10.51 -4.93
CA GLU A 12 5.93 10.54 -5.57
C GLU A 12 5.12 9.26 -5.24
N GLU A 13 5.13 8.89 -3.94
CA GLU A 13 4.31 7.78 -3.43
C GLU A 13 2.84 8.14 -3.58
N ASN A 14 2.02 7.17 -3.97
CA ASN A 14 0.59 7.32 -4.21
C ASN A 14 -0.21 7.05 -2.93
N VAL A 15 -0.68 8.10 -2.27
CA VAL A 15 -1.72 7.96 -1.23
C VAL A 15 -3.04 7.64 -1.90
N TYR A 16 -3.73 6.58 -1.45
CA TYR A 16 -5.05 6.24 -1.96
C TYR A 16 -6.14 6.51 -0.93
N PHE A 17 -7.26 7.05 -1.41
CA PHE A 17 -8.48 7.30 -0.63
C PHE A 17 -9.59 6.42 -1.18
N LEU A 18 -9.95 5.39 -0.44
CA LEU A 18 -11.07 4.51 -0.78
C LEU A 18 -12.33 5.03 -0.12
N ILE A 19 -13.32 5.43 -0.92
CA ILE A 19 -14.46 6.23 -0.51
C ILE A 19 -15.75 5.46 -0.76
N ASP A 20 -16.62 5.38 0.24
CA ASP A 20 -17.95 4.83 0.10
C ASP A 20 -19.02 5.88 -0.28
N GLU A 21 -20.27 5.46 -0.40
CA GLU A 21 -21.40 6.34 -0.76
C GLU A 21 -21.72 7.39 0.32
N ASN A 22 -21.30 7.18 1.57
CA ASN A 22 -21.48 8.09 2.71
C ASN A 22 -20.29 9.02 2.93
N LYS A 23 -19.29 8.99 2.03
CA LYS A 23 -18.00 9.65 2.14
C LYS A 23 -17.12 9.10 3.28
N GLU A 24 -17.46 7.94 3.87
CA GLU A 24 -16.53 7.25 4.75
C GLU A 24 -15.31 6.81 3.94
N THR A 25 -14.12 7.10 4.45
CA THR A 25 -12.88 7.00 3.68
C THR A 25 -11.81 6.25 4.44
N VAL A 26 -11.24 5.26 3.79
CA VAL A 26 -10.00 4.62 4.23
C VAL A 26 -8.83 5.21 3.48
N ILE A 27 -7.79 5.62 4.20
CA ILE A 27 -6.58 6.20 3.64
C ILE A 27 -5.50 5.11 3.63
N PHE A 28 -4.95 4.84 2.45
CA PHE A 28 -3.84 3.89 2.29
C PHE A 28 -2.53 4.67 2.13
N ASP A 29 -1.52 4.23 2.88
CA ASP A 29 -0.13 4.66 2.78
C ASP A 29 0.07 6.19 2.75
N PRO A 30 -0.39 6.96 3.74
CA PRO A 30 -0.16 8.41 3.75
C PRO A 30 1.33 8.71 4.03
N GLY A 31 2.13 8.80 2.96
CA GLY A 31 3.58 8.83 3.01
C GLY A 31 4.20 10.17 3.41
N ALA A 32 3.58 11.28 3.03
CA ALA A 32 4.12 12.61 3.29
C ALA A 32 3.02 13.69 3.17
N GLN A 33 3.40 14.98 3.33
CA GLN A 33 2.55 16.14 3.02
C GLN A 33 1.19 16.08 3.71
N ALA A 34 1.16 15.84 5.02
CA ALA A 34 -0.07 15.71 5.79
C ALA A 34 -1.06 16.88 5.58
N GLU A 35 -0.58 18.10 5.40
CA GLU A 35 -1.44 19.26 5.19
C GLU A 35 -2.15 19.23 3.84
N ASP A 36 -1.48 18.81 2.77
CA ASP A 36 -2.10 18.65 1.43
C ASP A 36 -3.17 17.55 1.46
N ILE A 37 -2.90 16.46 2.19
CA ILE A 37 -3.89 15.38 2.43
C ILE A 37 -5.11 15.91 3.19
N LYS A 38 -4.92 16.70 4.23
CA LYS A 38 -6.01 17.31 5.01
C LYS A 38 -6.84 18.30 4.17
N GLU A 39 -6.18 19.06 3.32
CA GLU A 39 -6.86 19.98 2.39
C GLU A 39 -7.75 19.20 1.41
N LEU A 40 -7.24 18.15 0.77
CA LEU A 40 -8.02 17.27 -0.09
C LEU A 40 -9.22 16.65 0.64
N ILE A 41 -9.02 16.12 1.84
CA ILE A 41 -10.09 15.54 2.67
C ILE A 41 -11.20 16.57 2.91
N LYS A 42 -10.83 17.82 3.20
CA LYS A 42 -11.77 18.91 3.44
C LYS A 42 -12.50 19.33 2.17
N GLU A 43 -11.78 19.48 1.06
CA GLU A 43 -12.35 19.91 -0.23
C GLU A 43 -13.37 18.90 -0.77
N GLU A 44 -13.05 17.61 -0.67
CA GLU A 44 -13.90 16.51 -1.13
C GLU A 44 -14.98 16.12 -0.11
N GLY A 45 -14.97 16.72 1.10
CA GLY A 45 -15.91 16.40 2.18
C GLY A 45 -15.79 14.97 2.68
N LEU A 46 -14.58 14.41 2.67
CA LEU A 46 -14.31 13.04 3.09
C LEU A 46 -14.40 12.90 4.61
N LYS A 47 -14.72 11.68 5.05
CA LYS A 47 -14.83 11.29 6.46
C LYS A 47 -13.85 10.14 6.74
N PRO A 48 -12.59 10.44 7.05
CA PRO A 48 -11.61 9.40 7.36
C PRO A 48 -12.08 8.51 8.51
N VAL A 49 -11.99 7.19 8.32
CA VAL A 49 -12.39 6.19 9.33
C VAL A 49 -11.23 5.31 9.76
N ALA A 50 -10.21 5.15 8.93
CA ALA A 50 -9.00 4.41 9.25
C ALA A 50 -7.86 4.77 8.30
N ILE A 51 -6.63 4.50 8.74
CA ILE A 51 -5.43 4.40 7.91
C ILE A 51 -5.06 2.93 7.79
N VAL A 52 -4.64 2.51 6.60
CA VAL A 52 -4.20 1.15 6.31
C VAL A 52 -2.88 1.19 5.57
N LEU A 53 -1.91 0.42 6.02
CA LEU A 53 -0.61 0.37 5.39
C LEU A 53 -0.44 -0.92 4.57
N THR A 54 0.04 -0.78 3.34
CA THR A 54 0.50 -1.91 2.54
C THR A 54 1.79 -2.46 3.10
N HIS A 55 2.69 -1.58 3.53
CA HIS A 55 3.94 -1.87 4.22
C HIS A 55 4.45 -0.60 4.94
N ALA A 56 5.57 -0.66 5.66
CA ALA A 56 6.00 0.45 6.51
C ALA A 56 7.36 1.05 6.10
N HIS A 57 7.62 1.22 4.81
CA HIS A 57 8.72 2.08 4.38
C HIS A 57 8.40 3.55 4.63
N GLY A 58 9.43 4.37 4.83
CA GLY A 58 9.30 5.74 5.29
C GLY A 58 8.42 6.62 4.41
N ASP A 59 8.50 6.44 3.11
CA ASP A 59 7.72 7.15 2.11
C ASP A 59 6.23 6.77 2.08
N HIS A 60 5.82 5.70 2.79
CA HIS A 60 4.42 5.29 2.97
C HIS A 60 3.83 5.67 4.33
N ILE A 61 4.64 6.16 5.27
CA ILE A 61 4.19 6.33 6.67
C ILE A 61 4.36 7.76 7.23
N GLY A 62 5.01 8.67 6.52
CA GLY A 62 5.43 9.95 7.09
C GLY A 62 4.31 10.90 7.54
N ALA A 63 3.11 10.77 7.00
CA ALA A 63 1.94 11.56 7.42
C ALA A 63 1.00 10.83 8.39
N VAL A 64 1.26 9.56 8.71
CA VAL A 64 0.36 8.70 9.51
C VAL A 64 -0.03 9.33 10.83
N ASP A 65 0.94 9.72 11.66
CA ASP A 65 0.63 10.24 13.01
C ASP A 65 -0.14 11.56 12.97
N ALA A 66 0.19 12.44 12.02
CA ALA A 66 -0.50 13.71 11.86
C ALA A 66 -1.98 13.53 11.48
N LEU A 67 -2.29 12.56 10.63
CA LEU A 67 -3.67 12.25 10.25
C LEU A 67 -4.42 11.50 11.34
N ARG A 68 -3.76 10.59 12.06
CA ARG A 68 -4.36 9.90 13.23
C ARG A 68 -4.76 10.89 14.31
N GLU A 69 -3.91 11.88 14.60
CA GLU A 69 -4.18 12.91 15.59
C GLU A 69 -5.32 13.85 15.16
N GLU A 70 -5.31 14.29 13.89
CA GLU A 70 -6.33 15.20 13.36
C GLU A 70 -7.73 14.60 13.35
N TYR A 71 -7.84 13.35 12.85
CA TYR A 71 -9.14 12.70 12.63
C TYR A 71 -9.53 11.70 13.71
N ASN A 72 -8.67 11.46 14.70
CA ASN A 72 -8.85 10.46 15.76
C ASN A 72 -9.23 9.08 15.20
N ILE A 73 -8.47 8.60 14.22
CA ILE A 73 -8.70 7.35 13.50
C ILE A 73 -7.61 6.32 13.77
N PRO A 74 -7.94 5.01 13.78
CA PRO A 74 -6.97 3.95 13.96
C PRO A 74 -6.13 3.71 12.70
N MET A 75 -4.94 3.12 12.91
CA MET A 75 -4.07 2.62 11.84
C MET A 75 -3.88 1.12 11.96
N TYR A 76 -4.01 0.43 10.83
CA TYR A 76 -3.87 -1.02 10.69
C TYR A 76 -2.76 -1.39 9.71
N MET A 77 -2.03 -2.47 10.02
CA MET A 77 -0.94 -2.95 9.19
C MET A 77 -0.65 -4.44 9.44
N ASN A 78 0.28 -5.00 8.68
CA ASN A 78 0.81 -6.33 8.98
C ASN A 78 1.73 -6.28 10.21
N GLU A 79 1.58 -7.22 11.15
CA GLU A 79 2.39 -7.26 12.37
C GLU A 79 3.90 -7.39 12.10
N LEU A 80 4.29 -7.99 10.99
CA LEU A 80 5.69 -8.15 10.60
C LEU A 80 6.40 -6.81 10.30
N GLU A 81 5.63 -5.76 10.01
CA GLU A 81 6.14 -4.41 9.74
C GLU A 81 6.32 -3.56 11.02
N LYS A 82 5.90 -4.02 12.19
CA LYS A 82 5.85 -3.19 13.40
C LYS A 82 7.19 -2.57 13.81
N VAL A 83 8.30 -3.26 13.55
CA VAL A 83 9.64 -2.77 13.90
C VAL A 83 10.06 -1.61 12.97
N PHE A 84 9.55 -1.57 11.74
CA PHE A 84 9.83 -0.51 10.77
C PHE A 84 9.28 0.85 11.22
N LEU A 85 8.19 0.88 12.00
CA LEU A 85 7.61 2.11 12.51
C LEU A 85 8.57 2.92 13.40
N HIS A 86 9.53 2.25 14.04
CA HIS A 86 10.43 2.86 15.03
C HIS A 86 11.89 2.91 14.59
N ASP A 87 12.22 2.31 13.47
CA ASP A 87 13.59 2.17 12.98
C ASP A 87 13.77 2.81 11.60
N PRO A 88 14.32 4.04 11.54
CA PRO A 88 14.55 4.74 10.28
C PRO A 88 15.51 4.05 9.31
N GLU A 89 16.40 3.18 9.78
CA GLU A 89 17.25 2.38 8.89
C GLU A 89 16.44 1.27 8.21
N LEU A 90 15.57 0.59 8.94
CA LEU A 90 14.70 -0.44 8.41
C LEU A 90 13.64 0.15 7.48
N ASN A 91 12.96 1.21 7.88
CA ASN A 91 11.95 1.86 7.03
C ASN A 91 12.54 2.74 5.93
N ARG A 92 13.86 2.79 5.80
CA ARG A 92 14.62 3.46 4.74
C ARG A 92 14.66 4.99 4.81
N SER A 93 13.93 5.63 5.73
CA SER A 93 13.90 7.09 5.85
C SER A 93 15.22 7.70 6.33
N TYR A 94 16.08 6.92 7.00
CA TYR A 94 17.44 7.33 7.33
C TYR A 94 18.26 7.73 6.09
N TYR A 95 18.11 6.97 5.00
CA TYR A 95 18.87 7.19 3.77
C TYR A 95 18.36 8.37 2.93
N SER A 96 17.14 8.83 3.19
CA SER A 96 16.62 10.10 2.64
C SER A 96 16.93 11.31 3.55
N GLY A 97 17.43 11.06 4.77
CA GLY A 97 17.73 12.09 5.78
C GLY A 97 16.53 12.54 6.59
N GLU A 98 15.39 11.86 6.47
CA GLU A 98 14.13 12.26 7.13
C GLU A 98 13.98 11.67 8.54
N ASN A 99 14.53 10.46 8.79
CA ASN A 99 14.47 9.77 10.08
C ASN A 99 13.05 9.62 10.64
N ILE A 100 12.13 9.15 9.81
CA ILE A 100 10.71 9.02 10.15
C ILE A 100 10.51 7.91 11.19
N THR A 101 9.75 8.24 12.23
CA THR A 101 9.22 7.28 13.21
C THR A 101 7.74 7.52 13.41
N VAL A 102 6.97 6.46 13.64
CA VAL A 102 5.52 6.48 13.78
C VAL A 102 5.12 5.75 15.06
N LYS A 103 4.08 6.22 15.73
CA LYS A 103 3.50 5.56 16.92
C LYS A 103 3.03 4.15 16.56
N PRO A 104 3.01 3.20 17.52
CA PRO A 104 2.52 1.85 17.27
C PRO A 104 1.16 1.80 16.59
N ALA A 105 0.93 0.77 15.78
CA ALA A 105 -0.37 0.52 15.16
C ALA A 105 -1.45 0.25 16.21
N ASP A 106 -2.69 0.63 15.90
CA ASP A 106 -3.86 0.32 16.73
C ASP A 106 -4.30 -1.12 16.56
N GLY A 107 -4.02 -1.73 15.42
CA GLY A 107 -4.32 -3.13 15.16
C GLY A 107 -3.51 -3.72 14.02
N TYR A 108 -3.55 -5.03 13.94
CA TYR A 108 -2.85 -5.81 12.91
C TYR A 108 -3.84 -6.62 12.09
N PHE A 109 -3.48 -6.88 10.83
CA PHE A 109 -4.25 -7.79 9.99
C PHE A 109 -4.27 -9.20 10.58
N PRO A 110 -5.33 -10.00 10.32
CA PRO A 110 -5.38 -11.37 10.76
C PRO A 110 -4.20 -12.17 10.19
N LYS A 111 -3.66 -13.10 10.99
CA LYS A 111 -2.54 -13.97 10.53
C LYS A 111 -2.94 -14.84 9.34
N GLU A 112 -4.18 -15.32 9.34
CA GLU A 112 -4.77 -15.99 8.19
C GLU A 112 -5.36 -14.94 7.27
N MET A 113 -4.64 -14.66 6.17
CA MET A 113 -5.09 -13.72 5.15
C MET A 113 -6.40 -14.19 4.50
N GLY A 114 -7.16 -13.25 3.98
CA GLY A 114 -8.46 -13.49 3.38
C GLY A 114 -9.35 -12.26 3.50
N LYS A 115 -10.66 -12.42 3.52
CA LYS A 115 -11.59 -11.31 3.68
C LYS A 115 -11.39 -10.60 5.02
N TRP A 116 -11.24 -9.30 4.94
CA TRP A 116 -11.07 -8.44 6.12
C TRP A 116 -12.01 -7.25 6.05
N LYS A 117 -12.86 -7.13 7.07
CA LYS A 117 -13.87 -6.07 7.11
C LYS A 117 -13.35 -4.83 7.83
N MET A 118 -13.51 -3.69 7.20
CA MET A 118 -13.16 -2.38 7.73
C MET A 118 -14.27 -1.37 7.37
N GLY A 119 -15.13 -1.04 8.33
CA GLY A 119 -16.32 -0.24 8.06
C GLY A 119 -17.22 -0.88 7.00
N SER A 120 -17.49 -0.15 5.91
CA SER A 120 -18.25 -0.61 4.74
C SER A 120 -17.39 -1.37 3.72
N PHE A 121 -16.07 -1.45 3.92
CA PHE A 121 -15.13 -2.05 2.98
C PHE A 121 -14.74 -3.47 3.40
N GLU A 122 -14.65 -4.39 2.45
CA GLU A 122 -14.28 -5.78 2.70
C GLU A 122 -13.33 -6.32 1.60
N PRO A 123 -12.07 -5.85 1.55
CA PRO A 123 -11.08 -6.43 0.65
C PRO A 123 -10.70 -7.86 1.06
N GLU A 124 -10.20 -8.62 0.09
CA GLU A 124 -9.41 -9.82 0.37
C GLU A 124 -7.94 -9.41 0.53
N LEU A 125 -7.34 -9.76 1.66
CA LEU A 125 -5.93 -9.52 1.94
C LEU A 125 -5.07 -10.66 1.44
N ALA A 126 -3.93 -10.34 0.84
CA ALA A 126 -2.88 -11.32 0.57
C ALA A 126 -1.52 -10.73 0.97
N GLN A 127 -0.76 -11.47 1.77
CA GLN A 127 0.61 -11.11 2.08
C GLN A 127 1.54 -11.56 0.96
N ILE A 128 2.33 -10.63 0.45
CA ILE A 128 3.37 -10.86 -0.56
C ILE A 128 4.68 -10.28 -0.02
N PRO A 129 5.46 -11.09 0.71
CA PRO A 129 6.77 -10.67 1.19
C PRO A 129 7.76 -10.54 0.05
N GLY A 130 8.89 -9.86 0.30
CA GLY A 130 10.01 -9.79 -0.61
C GLY A 130 10.45 -8.38 -0.98
N HIS A 131 9.53 -7.40 -1.05
CA HIS A 131 9.89 -5.99 -1.00
C HIS A 131 10.09 -5.56 0.46
N SER A 132 9.16 -5.92 1.31
CA SER A 132 9.21 -5.87 2.77
C SER A 132 8.68 -7.17 3.35
N PRO A 133 8.89 -7.49 4.64
CA PRO A 133 8.49 -8.78 5.20
C PRO A 133 6.97 -8.96 5.33
N GLY A 134 6.26 -7.87 5.55
CA GLY A 134 4.80 -7.86 5.75
C GLY A 134 4.01 -7.24 4.61
N GLY A 135 4.63 -7.05 3.45
CA GLY A 135 3.97 -6.44 2.28
C GLY A 135 2.62 -7.09 2.03
N THR A 136 1.56 -6.29 2.04
CA THR A 136 0.16 -6.76 1.94
C THR A 136 -0.54 -6.03 0.82
N ILE A 137 -1.22 -6.78 -0.05
CA ILE A 137 -2.08 -6.24 -1.10
C ILE A 137 -3.55 -6.37 -0.72
N PHE A 138 -4.38 -5.47 -1.23
CA PHE A 138 -5.81 -5.40 -0.96
C PHE A 138 -6.58 -5.62 -2.25
N ILE A 139 -7.25 -6.78 -2.37
CA ILE A 139 -7.94 -7.22 -3.58
C ILE A 139 -9.42 -6.93 -3.46
N PHE A 140 -9.94 -6.08 -4.32
CA PHE A 140 -11.35 -5.71 -4.44
C PHE A 140 -11.96 -6.44 -5.65
N ARG A 141 -12.25 -7.74 -5.51
CA ARG A 141 -12.65 -8.61 -6.63
C ARG A 141 -13.89 -8.11 -7.36
N GLU A 142 -14.90 -7.66 -6.62
CA GLU A 142 -16.16 -7.19 -7.20
C GLU A 142 -15.98 -5.87 -7.98
N ASN A 143 -14.96 -5.10 -7.63
CA ASN A 143 -14.63 -3.83 -8.27
C ASN A 143 -13.53 -3.96 -9.33
N GLY A 144 -12.88 -5.11 -9.43
CA GLY A 144 -11.87 -5.40 -10.45
C GLY A 144 -10.54 -4.67 -10.25
N PHE A 145 -10.14 -4.37 -9.02
CA PHE A 145 -8.86 -3.71 -8.75
C PHE A 145 -8.13 -4.24 -7.50
N VAL A 146 -6.86 -3.89 -7.41
CA VAL A 146 -5.97 -4.18 -6.29
C VAL A 146 -5.23 -2.90 -5.89
N ILE A 147 -5.16 -2.59 -4.60
CA ILE A 147 -4.18 -1.65 -4.04
C ILE A 147 -2.96 -2.51 -3.69
N GLY A 148 -1.87 -2.30 -4.40
CA GLY A 148 -0.73 -3.22 -4.46
C GLY A 148 0.49 -2.81 -3.64
N GLY A 149 0.55 -1.56 -3.15
CA GLY A 149 1.80 -1.03 -2.60
C GLY A 149 2.97 -1.27 -3.54
N ASP A 150 4.11 -1.64 -3.00
CA ASP A 150 5.35 -1.82 -3.74
C ASP A 150 5.59 -3.27 -4.20
N VAL A 151 4.51 -3.99 -4.53
CA VAL A 151 4.63 -5.36 -5.06
C VAL A 151 4.87 -5.36 -6.56
N MET A 152 4.05 -4.65 -7.32
CA MET A 152 4.12 -4.59 -8.78
C MET A 152 3.85 -3.19 -9.28
N PHE A 153 4.66 -2.74 -10.24
CA PHE A 153 4.56 -1.47 -10.92
C PHE A 153 4.36 -1.67 -12.42
N LYS A 154 3.98 -0.64 -13.13
CA LYS A 154 3.91 -0.65 -14.59
C LYS A 154 5.29 -0.95 -15.19
N GLY A 155 5.44 -2.13 -15.77
CA GLY A 155 6.68 -2.61 -16.38
C GLY A 155 7.77 -3.02 -15.39
N SER A 156 7.47 -3.16 -14.09
CA SER A 156 8.45 -3.51 -13.06
C SER A 156 7.82 -4.24 -11.88
N VAL A 157 8.65 -4.64 -10.93
CA VAL A 157 8.25 -5.17 -9.61
C VAL A 157 9.02 -4.45 -8.53
N GLY A 158 8.58 -4.56 -7.29
CA GLY A 158 9.23 -3.96 -6.13
C GLY A 158 10.69 -4.40 -5.98
N ARG A 159 11.51 -3.49 -5.50
CA ARG A 159 12.90 -3.81 -5.13
C ARG A 159 12.89 -4.83 -3.99
N SER A 160 13.83 -5.75 -4.04
CA SER A 160 13.96 -6.85 -3.08
C SER A 160 15.38 -7.02 -2.54
N ASP A 161 16.21 -5.99 -2.72
CA ASP A 161 17.61 -5.92 -2.27
C ASP A 161 17.75 -5.17 -0.93
N PHE A 162 16.67 -4.90 -0.24
CA PHE A 162 16.61 -4.32 1.10
C PHE A 162 16.79 -5.37 2.19
N PRO A 163 17.10 -4.98 3.45
CA PRO A 163 17.00 -5.88 4.59
C PRO A 163 15.64 -6.55 4.65
N TYR A 164 15.62 -7.87 4.85
CA TYR A 164 14.43 -8.73 4.78
C TYR A 164 13.79 -8.84 3.38
N GLY A 165 14.45 -8.32 2.32
CA GLY A 165 14.00 -8.46 0.94
C GLY A 165 14.29 -9.85 0.38
N SER A 166 13.46 -10.30 -0.55
CA SER A 166 13.60 -11.59 -1.23
C SER A 166 12.91 -11.55 -2.59
N HIS A 167 13.68 -11.47 -3.65
CA HIS A 167 13.12 -11.49 -5.00
C HIS A 167 12.30 -12.75 -5.27
N LYS A 168 12.78 -13.89 -4.74
CA LYS A 168 12.09 -15.18 -4.89
C LYS A 168 10.69 -15.12 -4.26
N GLU A 169 10.58 -14.67 -3.01
CA GLU A 169 9.30 -14.60 -2.31
C GLU A 169 8.34 -13.58 -2.95
N LEU A 170 8.86 -12.45 -3.44
CA LEU A 170 8.09 -11.46 -4.17
C LEU A 170 7.47 -12.07 -5.43
N MET A 171 8.28 -12.76 -6.23
CA MET A 171 7.79 -13.39 -7.46
C MET A 171 6.82 -14.55 -7.18
N GLU A 172 7.11 -15.38 -6.17
CA GLU A 172 6.18 -16.44 -5.75
C GLU A 172 4.83 -15.87 -5.31
N GLY A 173 4.84 -14.76 -4.57
CA GLY A 173 3.63 -14.06 -4.14
C GLY A 173 2.84 -13.46 -5.31
N ILE A 174 3.52 -12.81 -6.25
CA ILE A 174 2.90 -12.28 -7.48
C ILE A 174 2.22 -13.42 -8.27
N HIS A 175 2.94 -14.51 -8.50
CA HIS A 175 2.40 -15.68 -9.21
C HIS A 175 1.21 -16.32 -8.50
N LYS A 176 1.23 -16.35 -7.18
CA LYS A 176 0.19 -16.98 -6.37
C LYS A 176 -1.08 -16.13 -6.23
N TYR A 177 -0.94 -14.82 -6.06
CA TYR A 177 -2.05 -13.97 -5.66
C TYR A 177 -2.51 -12.96 -6.71
N LEU A 178 -1.58 -12.45 -7.55
CA LEU A 178 -1.94 -11.48 -8.58
C LEU A 178 -2.26 -12.15 -9.92
N LEU A 179 -1.38 -13.01 -10.45
CA LEU A 179 -1.58 -13.57 -11.78
C LEU A 179 -2.84 -14.44 -11.95
N PRO A 180 -3.42 -15.07 -10.90
CA PRO A 180 -4.71 -15.76 -11.02
C PRO A 180 -5.94 -14.86 -11.10
N LEU A 181 -5.79 -13.55 -10.86
CA LEU A 181 -6.91 -12.60 -10.98
C LEU A 181 -7.30 -12.40 -12.46
N PRO A 182 -8.52 -11.89 -12.73
CA PRO A 182 -8.93 -11.54 -14.08
C PRO A 182 -7.93 -10.60 -14.77
N ALA A 183 -7.67 -10.82 -16.06
CA ALA A 183 -6.66 -10.06 -16.81
C ALA A 183 -6.90 -8.54 -16.82
N GLU A 184 -8.16 -8.13 -16.76
CA GLU A 184 -8.57 -6.71 -16.74
C GLU A 184 -8.48 -6.08 -15.33
N THR A 185 -8.01 -6.83 -14.32
CA THR A 185 -7.80 -6.29 -12.97
C THR A 185 -6.81 -5.15 -13.02
N VAL A 186 -7.21 -3.98 -12.49
CA VAL A 186 -6.35 -2.81 -12.37
C VAL A 186 -5.51 -2.91 -11.12
N ILE A 187 -4.22 -2.66 -11.22
CA ILE A 187 -3.29 -2.57 -10.08
C ILE A 187 -2.99 -1.09 -9.84
N PHE A 188 -3.23 -0.65 -8.63
CA PHE A 188 -2.89 0.66 -8.11
C PHE A 188 -1.62 0.51 -7.26
N PRO A 189 -0.44 0.87 -7.80
CA PRO A 189 0.85 0.68 -7.14
C PRO A 189 1.17 1.79 -6.15
N GLY A 190 2.14 1.56 -5.26
CA GLY A 190 2.68 2.60 -4.38
C GLY A 190 3.36 3.75 -5.13
N HIS A 191 3.91 3.48 -6.32
CA HIS A 191 4.57 4.52 -7.15
C HIS A 191 4.18 4.40 -8.62
N GLY A 192 4.10 5.56 -9.27
CA GLY A 192 3.84 5.65 -10.71
C GLY A 192 2.38 5.43 -11.09
N GLU A 193 2.16 5.12 -12.36
CA GLU A 193 0.81 4.99 -12.93
C GLU A 193 0.17 3.63 -12.61
N PRO A 194 -1.17 3.56 -12.49
CA PRO A 194 -1.90 2.30 -12.50
C PRO A 194 -1.65 1.50 -13.78
N THR A 195 -1.75 0.18 -13.66
CA THR A 195 -1.60 -0.75 -14.79
C THR A 195 -2.64 -1.85 -14.73
N THR A 196 -2.71 -2.71 -15.75
CA THR A 196 -3.57 -3.90 -15.75
C THR A 196 -2.72 -5.17 -15.74
N LEU A 197 -3.26 -6.25 -15.15
CA LEU A 197 -2.58 -7.55 -15.22
C LEU A 197 -2.32 -7.99 -16.65
N LYS A 198 -3.24 -7.71 -17.57
CA LYS A 198 -3.09 -8.01 -19.00
C LYS A 198 -1.85 -7.35 -19.58
N ASP A 199 -1.65 -6.06 -19.30
CA ASP A 199 -0.50 -5.32 -19.82
C ASP A 199 0.79 -5.84 -19.20
N GLU A 200 0.79 -6.09 -17.89
CA GLU A 200 1.96 -6.58 -17.18
C GLU A 200 2.36 -8.00 -17.63
N ILE A 201 1.41 -8.91 -17.80
CA ILE A 201 1.70 -10.26 -18.33
C ILE A 201 2.31 -10.16 -19.72
N ALA A 202 1.86 -9.22 -20.55
CA ALA A 202 2.35 -9.06 -21.91
C ALA A 202 3.71 -8.36 -21.99
N THR A 203 3.98 -7.38 -21.13
CA THR A 203 5.10 -6.44 -21.33
C THR A 203 6.12 -6.39 -20.20
N ASN A 204 5.74 -6.81 -18.96
CA ASN A 204 6.62 -6.72 -17.82
C ASN A 204 7.79 -7.74 -17.94
N PRO A 205 9.06 -7.28 -17.99
CA PRO A 205 10.20 -8.15 -18.17
C PRO A 205 10.42 -9.16 -17.04
N PHE A 206 9.92 -8.86 -15.84
CA PHE A 206 10.00 -9.78 -14.70
C PHE A 206 9.00 -10.93 -14.79
N LEU A 207 7.90 -10.77 -15.53
CA LEU A 207 6.87 -11.78 -15.70
C LEU A 207 7.05 -12.62 -16.97
N ASN A 208 7.59 -12.02 -18.02
CA ASN A 208 7.75 -12.70 -19.32
C ASN A 208 9.11 -13.37 -19.54
N GLY A 209 9.96 -13.41 -18.48
CA GLY A 209 11.26 -14.10 -18.52
C GLY A 209 12.37 -13.36 -19.27
N ALA A 210 12.20 -12.08 -19.60
CA ALA A 210 13.23 -11.26 -20.24
C ALA A 210 14.38 -10.88 -19.30
N THR A 211 14.16 -10.94 -17.98
CA THR A 211 15.17 -10.78 -16.94
C THR A 211 15.46 -12.14 -16.31
N ARG A 212 16.57 -12.76 -16.69
CA ARG A 212 17.17 -13.93 -16.02
C ARG A 212 18.45 -13.53 -15.32
#